data_378b4643157707ebe0983c258a4da4fd
#
_entry.id   378b4643157707ebe0983c258a4da4fd
#
_cell.length_a   1.000
_cell.length_b   1.000
_cell.length_c   1.000
_cell.angle_alpha   90.00
_cell.angle_beta   90.00
_cell.angle_gamma   90.00
#
_symmetry.space_group_name_H-M   'P 1'
#
loop_
_entity.id
_entity.type
_entity.pdbx_description
1 polymer ?
#
loop_
_entity_poly.entity_id
_entity_poly.type
_entity_poly.pdbx_seq_one_letter_code
_entity_poly.pdbx_strand_id
1 'polypeptide(L)'
;MCEPIILGISTAVIGGVQTIAGYQTQQQQAAYQYEAAQAARDYQIQVQNRNYAIAKANADAEYAGQMRAYNASQQAYEDQIEQNRNAANRAYRYEQLRLKGEREKAATQAQDLWIKKMKKMGTTLAAGRTGQSISNLVSDAEREYGRDLSRLGTNLGYAADAYELEAERIALDQRSANAAAASRRMFQPVRSIVARPMDPLNPVRPMGPSATSLVLGLGQSAIAGGSAYLSTKAPAAGDTSGGDQTKTKPAGD
;
A
#
# COMPACT_ATOMS: atom_id res chain seq x y z
N MET A 1 9.19 -16.57 -24.05
CA MET A 1 8.79 -15.90 -25.31
C MET A 1 8.28 -16.97 -26.23
N CYS A 2 6.98 -17.14 -26.37
CA CYS A 2 6.39 -18.10 -27.32
C CYS A 2 5.78 -17.26 -28.44
N GLU A 3 6.39 -17.39 -29.63
CA GLU A 3 5.82 -16.77 -30.83
C GLU A 3 4.53 -17.48 -31.25
N PRO A 4 3.46 -16.76 -31.61
CA PRO A 4 2.26 -17.37 -32.16
C PRO A 4 2.55 -17.77 -33.61
N ILE A 5 2.48 -19.06 -33.90
CA ILE A 5 2.50 -19.59 -35.26
C ILE A 5 1.18 -19.17 -35.92
N ILE A 6 1.24 -18.14 -36.76
CA ILE A 6 0.15 -17.75 -37.64
C ILE A 6 0.16 -18.71 -38.81
N LEU A 7 -0.72 -19.71 -38.78
CA LEU A 7 -1.04 -20.54 -39.94
C LEU A 7 -1.88 -19.72 -40.91
N GLY A 8 -1.22 -19.11 -41.87
CA GLY A 8 -1.86 -18.45 -42.99
C GLY A 8 -2.54 -19.49 -43.90
N ILE A 9 -3.88 -19.53 -43.85
CA ILE A 9 -4.67 -20.30 -44.84
C ILE A 9 -4.73 -19.46 -46.10
N SER A 10 -3.91 -19.82 -47.07
CA SER A 10 -3.98 -19.28 -48.43
C SER A 10 -5.21 -19.82 -49.13
N THR A 11 -6.21 -18.96 -49.33
CA THR A 11 -7.38 -19.25 -50.20
C THR A 11 -6.95 -19.23 -51.67
N ALA A 12 -6.74 -20.41 -52.23
CA ALA A 12 -6.56 -20.56 -53.66
C ALA A 12 -7.89 -20.39 -54.38
N VAL A 13 -7.98 -19.34 -55.16
CA VAL A 13 -9.11 -19.11 -56.08
C VAL A 13 -8.95 -19.98 -57.30
N ILE A 14 -9.74 -21.03 -57.42
CA ILE A 14 -9.81 -21.87 -58.65
C ILE A 14 -11.01 -21.39 -59.44
N GLY A 15 -10.74 -20.65 -60.51
CA GLY A 15 -11.72 -20.23 -61.51
C GLY A 15 -12.11 -21.38 -62.43
N GLY A 16 -13.39 -21.46 -62.69
CA GLY A 16 -14.26 -22.33 -63.32
C GLY A 16 -13.94 -23.14 -64.57
N VAL A 17 -14.65 -24.24 -64.71
CA VAL A 17 -15.24 -24.72 -65.97
C VAL A 17 -16.58 -25.36 -65.62
N GLN A 18 -17.67 -24.78 -66.15
CA GLN A 18 -19.03 -25.23 -65.94
C GLN A 18 -19.37 -26.34 -66.94
N THR A 19 -19.66 -27.50 -66.44
CA THR A 19 -20.51 -28.48 -67.11
C THR A 19 -21.57 -29.00 -66.16
N ILE A 20 -22.71 -29.44 -66.66
CA ILE A 20 -23.94 -29.83 -65.94
C ILE A 20 -23.68 -30.89 -64.79
N ALA A 21 -22.56 -31.61 -64.82
CA ALA A 21 -22.09 -32.43 -63.74
C ALA A 21 -21.69 -31.61 -62.47
N GLY A 22 -21.54 -30.29 -62.58
CA GLY A 22 -21.14 -29.39 -61.50
C GLY A 22 -22.21 -29.11 -60.44
N TYR A 23 -23.47 -29.42 -60.69
CA TYR A 23 -24.56 -29.08 -59.76
C TYR A 23 -24.53 -29.94 -58.47
N GLN A 24 -24.27 -31.26 -58.63
CA GLN A 24 -24.09 -32.13 -57.45
C GLN A 24 -22.76 -31.87 -56.72
N THR A 25 -21.73 -31.54 -57.47
CA THR A 25 -20.43 -31.20 -56.90
C THR A 25 -20.48 -29.88 -56.12
N GLN A 26 -21.27 -28.87 -56.59
CA GLN A 26 -21.47 -27.61 -55.86
C GLN A 26 -22.26 -27.77 -54.55
N GLN A 27 -23.29 -28.64 -54.54
CA GLN A 27 -23.99 -28.96 -53.30
C GLN A 27 -23.10 -29.68 -52.28
N GLN A 28 -22.29 -30.63 -52.71
CA GLN A 28 -21.35 -31.30 -51.87
C GLN A 28 -20.25 -30.35 -51.40
N GLN A 29 -19.72 -29.50 -52.26
CA GLN A 29 -18.74 -28.48 -51.87
C GLN A 29 -19.31 -27.48 -50.86
N ALA A 30 -20.54 -27.04 -51.06
CA ALA A 30 -21.23 -26.15 -50.13
C ALA A 30 -21.45 -26.81 -48.73
N ALA A 31 -21.80 -28.12 -48.72
CA ALA A 31 -21.91 -28.89 -47.50
C ALA A 31 -20.56 -29.05 -46.79
N TYR A 32 -19.50 -29.40 -47.49
CA TYR A 32 -18.13 -29.48 -46.93
C TYR A 32 -17.61 -28.15 -46.44
N GLN A 33 -17.88 -27.05 -47.16
CA GLN A 33 -17.50 -25.69 -46.68
C GLN A 33 -18.23 -25.32 -45.40
N TYR A 34 -19.53 -25.66 -45.31
CA TYR A 34 -20.29 -25.41 -44.09
C TYR A 34 -19.81 -26.24 -42.91
N GLU A 35 -19.52 -27.54 -43.11
CA GLU A 35 -18.97 -28.40 -42.08
C GLU A 35 -17.57 -27.91 -41.62
N ALA A 36 -16.72 -27.52 -42.58
CA ALA A 36 -15.42 -26.93 -42.29
C ALA A 36 -15.53 -25.62 -41.50
N ALA A 37 -16.52 -24.77 -41.87
CA ALA A 37 -16.78 -23.51 -41.17
C ALA A 37 -17.32 -23.78 -39.73
N GLN A 38 -18.17 -24.80 -39.54
CA GLN A 38 -18.62 -25.22 -38.20
C GLN A 38 -17.42 -25.77 -37.37
N ALA A 39 -16.60 -26.64 -37.93
CA ALA A 39 -15.44 -27.19 -37.24
C ALA A 39 -14.44 -26.06 -36.85
N ALA A 40 -14.21 -25.11 -37.76
CA ALA A 40 -13.37 -23.94 -37.46
C ALA A 40 -13.94 -23.08 -36.32
N ARG A 41 -15.27 -22.85 -36.32
CA ARG A 41 -15.94 -22.14 -35.25
C ARG A 41 -15.83 -22.88 -33.92
N ASP A 42 -16.08 -24.18 -33.89
CA ASP A 42 -16.00 -24.98 -32.67
C ASP A 42 -14.58 -25.00 -32.12
N TYR A 43 -13.60 -25.08 -33.00
CA TYR A 43 -12.18 -24.94 -32.61
C TYR A 43 -11.89 -23.54 -32.01
N GLN A 44 -12.41 -22.46 -32.63
CA GLN A 44 -12.27 -21.11 -32.08
C GLN A 44 -12.91 -20.99 -30.68
N ILE A 45 -14.10 -21.55 -30.48
CA ILE A 45 -14.78 -21.56 -29.17
C ILE A 45 -13.93 -22.31 -28.14
N GLN A 46 -13.36 -23.47 -28.50
CA GLN A 46 -12.48 -24.22 -27.60
C GLN A 46 -11.23 -23.41 -27.22
N VAL A 47 -10.57 -22.78 -28.19
CA VAL A 47 -9.38 -21.94 -27.95
C VAL A 47 -9.73 -20.73 -27.06
N GLN A 48 -10.86 -20.05 -27.36
CA GLN A 48 -11.32 -18.92 -26.56
C GLN A 48 -11.66 -19.32 -25.12
N ASN A 49 -12.36 -20.45 -24.94
CA ASN A 49 -12.70 -20.97 -23.61
C ASN A 49 -11.44 -21.38 -22.83
N ARG A 50 -10.46 -21.99 -23.51
CA ARG A 50 -9.17 -22.32 -22.88
C ARG A 50 -8.42 -21.08 -22.48
N ASN A 51 -8.33 -20.08 -23.34
CA ASN A 51 -7.66 -18.82 -23.04
C ASN A 51 -8.35 -18.08 -21.90
N TYR A 52 -9.68 -18.05 -21.89
CA TYR A 52 -10.45 -17.50 -20.80
C TYR A 52 -10.20 -18.23 -19.47
N ALA A 53 -10.17 -19.56 -19.48
CA ALA A 53 -9.89 -20.37 -18.29
C ALA A 53 -8.48 -20.08 -17.74
N ILE A 54 -7.48 -19.98 -18.64
CA ILE A 54 -6.10 -19.61 -18.26
C ILE A 54 -6.04 -18.19 -17.69
N ALA A 55 -6.65 -17.23 -18.36
CA ALA A 55 -6.68 -15.84 -17.90
C ALA A 55 -7.36 -15.70 -16.53
N LYS A 56 -8.47 -16.44 -16.33
CA LYS A 56 -9.17 -16.48 -15.03
C LYS A 56 -8.30 -17.13 -13.96
N ALA A 57 -7.66 -18.26 -14.25
CA ALA A 57 -6.77 -18.93 -13.30
C ALA A 57 -5.58 -18.03 -12.90
N ASN A 58 -5.00 -17.30 -13.86
CA ASN A 58 -3.92 -16.36 -13.61
C ASN A 58 -4.39 -15.18 -12.74
N ALA A 59 -5.57 -14.61 -13.04
CA ALA A 59 -6.16 -13.53 -12.25
C ALA A 59 -6.49 -13.98 -10.81
N ASP A 60 -7.00 -15.20 -10.65
CA ASP A 60 -7.29 -15.77 -9.33
C ASP A 60 -5.99 -16.06 -8.55
N ALA A 61 -4.94 -16.55 -9.21
CA ALA A 61 -3.63 -16.79 -8.60
C ALA A 61 -2.95 -15.47 -8.19
N GLU A 62 -3.02 -14.44 -9.04
CA GLU A 62 -2.52 -13.11 -8.74
C GLU A 62 -3.25 -12.49 -7.54
N TYR A 63 -4.58 -12.53 -7.55
CA TYR A 63 -5.39 -12.05 -6.42
C TYR A 63 -5.06 -12.79 -5.11
N ALA A 64 -4.91 -14.12 -5.16
CA ALA A 64 -4.50 -14.90 -4.01
C ALA A 64 -3.09 -14.53 -3.51
N GLY A 65 -2.16 -14.20 -4.42
CA GLY A 65 -0.84 -13.68 -4.10
C GLY A 65 -0.91 -12.31 -3.40
N GLN A 66 -1.69 -11.39 -3.97
CA GLN A 66 -1.92 -10.06 -3.42
C GLN A 66 -2.60 -10.12 -2.04
N MET A 67 -3.57 -11.00 -1.84
CA MET A 67 -4.23 -11.22 -0.55
C MET A 67 -3.26 -11.75 0.51
N ARG A 68 -2.35 -12.66 0.15
CA ARG A 68 -1.29 -13.11 1.09
C ARG A 68 -0.37 -11.97 1.48
N ALA A 69 0.08 -11.16 0.52
CA ALA A 69 0.90 -9.99 0.78
C ALA A 69 0.18 -8.95 1.64
N TYR A 70 -1.11 -8.71 1.37
CA TYR A 70 -1.97 -7.84 2.18
C TYR A 70 -2.06 -8.34 3.63
N ASN A 71 -2.37 -9.62 3.85
CA ASN A 71 -2.47 -10.19 5.20
C ASN A 71 -1.14 -10.14 5.95
N ALA A 72 -0.02 -10.44 5.28
CA ALA A 72 1.32 -10.27 5.86
C ALA A 72 1.62 -8.81 6.23
N SER A 73 1.21 -7.86 5.38
CA SER A 73 1.34 -6.42 5.66
C SER A 73 0.48 -5.98 6.86
N GLN A 74 -0.73 -6.55 7.05
CA GLN A 74 -1.56 -6.28 8.22
C GLN A 74 -0.91 -6.81 9.51
N GLN A 75 -0.41 -8.04 9.50
CA GLN A 75 0.31 -8.61 10.64
C GLN A 75 1.55 -7.77 10.98
N ALA A 76 2.37 -7.43 10.00
CA ALA A 76 3.55 -6.59 10.21
C ALA A 76 3.20 -5.21 10.79
N TYR A 77 2.05 -4.64 10.37
CA TYR A 77 1.54 -3.39 10.93
C TYR A 77 1.13 -3.56 12.40
N GLU A 78 0.37 -4.61 12.75
CA GLU A 78 -0.05 -4.90 14.13
C GLU A 78 1.15 -5.14 15.04
N ASP A 79 2.11 -5.95 14.60
CA ASP A 79 3.37 -6.21 15.31
C ASP A 79 4.17 -4.92 15.55
N GLN A 80 4.24 -4.03 14.54
CA GLN A 80 4.93 -2.75 14.67
C GLN A 80 4.22 -1.82 15.65
N ILE A 81 2.89 -1.75 15.64
CA ILE A 81 2.11 -0.98 16.61
C ILE A 81 2.36 -1.50 18.03
N GLU A 82 2.37 -2.81 18.21
CA GLU A 82 2.67 -3.40 19.52
C GLU A 82 4.11 -3.09 19.98
N GLN A 83 5.08 -3.22 19.09
CA GLN A 83 6.47 -2.86 19.38
C GLN A 83 6.61 -1.38 19.77
N ASN A 84 5.97 -0.46 19.02
CA ASN A 84 5.97 0.96 19.33
C ASN A 84 5.36 1.25 20.70
N ARG A 85 4.23 0.60 21.01
CA ARG A 85 3.58 0.68 22.33
C ARG A 85 4.48 0.18 23.45
N ASN A 86 5.13 -0.97 23.24
CA ASN A 86 6.04 -1.55 24.22
C ASN A 86 7.29 -0.69 24.43
N ALA A 87 7.79 -0.06 23.36
CA ALA A 87 8.90 0.91 23.43
C ALA A 87 8.50 2.15 24.24
N ALA A 88 7.35 2.75 23.94
CA ALA A 88 6.83 3.90 24.67
C ALA A 88 6.59 3.57 26.16
N ASN A 89 5.99 2.42 26.47
CA ASN A 89 5.78 1.99 27.85
C ASN A 89 7.10 1.80 28.63
N ARG A 90 8.14 1.29 27.98
CA ARG A 90 9.47 1.19 28.60
C ARG A 90 10.09 2.55 28.84
N ALA A 91 9.96 3.47 27.89
CA ALA A 91 10.45 4.83 28.03
C ALA A 91 9.72 5.57 29.18
N TYR A 92 8.39 5.47 29.28
CA TYR A 92 7.63 6.02 30.40
C TYR A 92 8.06 5.47 31.76
N ARG A 93 8.26 4.15 31.85
CA ARG A 93 8.74 3.53 33.10
C ARG A 93 10.12 4.02 33.49
N TYR A 94 11.02 4.20 32.53
CA TYR A 94 12.34 4.74 32.78
C TYR A 94 12.27 6.15 33.34
N GLU A 95 11.49 7.03 32.74
CA GLU A 95 11.29 8.40 33.22
C GLU A 95 10.63 8.46 34.60
N GLN A 96 9.65 7.61 34.88
CA GLN A 96 9.05 7.48 36.20
C GLN A 96 10.07 7.06 37.26
N LEU A 97 10.94 6.10 36.95
CA LEU A 97 12.01 5.67 37.85
C LEU A 97 13.03 6.79 38.08
N ARG A 98 13.36 7.57 37.03
CA ARG A 98 14.23 8.74 37.14
C ARG A 98 13.65 9.78 38.08
N LEU A 99 12.39 10.15 37.88
CA LEU A 99 11.68 11.11 38.76
C LEU A 99 11.60 10.60 40.20
N LYS A 100 11.31 9.30 40.38
CA LYS A 100 11.31 8.68 41.71
C LYS A 100 12.68 8.79 42.37
N GLY A 101 13.76 8.52 41.63
CA GLY A 101 15.14 8.66 42.15
C GLY A 101 15.48 10.10 42.55
N GLU A 102 15.02 11.11 41.76
CA GLU A 102 15.22 12.51 42.14
C GLU A 102 14.41 12.89 43.40
N ARG A 103 13.19 12.37 43.56
CA ARG A 103 12.40 12.56 44.78
C ARG A 103 13.04 11.92 46.02
N GLU A 104 13.60 10.72 45.88
CA GLU A 104 14.33 10.03 46.96
C GLU A 104 15.62 10.78 47.37
N LYS A 105 16.40 11.26 46.39
CA LYS A 105 17.55 12.13 46.64
C LYS A 105 17.12 13.42 47.36
N ALA A 106 16.08 14.06 46.90
CA ALA A 106 15.54 15.28 47.52
C ALA A 106 15.11 15.03 48.98
N ALA A 107 14.43 13.91 49.26
CA ALA A 107 14.05 13.52 50.62
C ALA A 107 15.28 13.31 51.51
N THR A 108 16.31 12.61 51.04
CA THR A 108 17.56 12.42 51.75
C THR A 108 18.26 13.76 52.03
N GLN A 109 18.35 14.62 51.01
CA GLN A 109 18.94 15.95 51.17
C GLN A 109 18.16 16.81 52.19
N ALA A 110 16.82 16.74 52.18
CA ALA A 110 16.00 17.43 53.15
C ALA A 110 16.26 16.96 54.58
N GLN A 111 16.47 15.63 54.79
CA GLN A 111 16.86 15.10 56.08
C GLN A 111 18.25 15.59 56.49
N ASP A 112 19.23 15.61 55.60
CA ASP A 112 20.58 16.09 55.85
C ASP A 112 20.57 17.58 56.22
N LEU A 113 19.78 18.41 55.53
CA LEU A 113 19.61 19.81 55.85
C LEU A 113 18.99 20.00 57.24
N TRP A 114 17.98 19.19 57.57
CA TRP A 114 17.39 19.21 58.91
C TRP A 114 18.39 18.83 59.99
N ILE A 115 19.17 17.75 59.82
CA ILE A 115 20.21 17.33 60.73
C ILE A 115 21.27 18.45 60.90
N LYS A 116 21.69 19.08 59.79
CA LYS A 116 22.64 20.21 59.79
C LYS A 116 22.09 21.39 60.62
N LYS A 117 20.81 21.73 60.40
CA LYS A 117 20.10 22.77 61.19
C LYS A 117 20.13 22.43 62.69
N MET A 118 19.74 21.19 63.04
CA MET A 118 19.70 20.74 64.45
C MET A 118 21.09 20.76 65.11
N LYS A 119 22.12 20.30 64.41
CA LYS A 119 23.52 20.36 64.88
C LYS A 119 23.95 21.81 65.13
N LYS A 120 23.69 22.72 64.16
CA LYS A 120 24.02 24.16 64.27
C LYS A 120 23.33 24.81 65.47
N MET A 121 22.05 24.52 65.67
CA MET A 121 21.30 25.00 66.83
C MET A 121 21.82 24.40 68.14
N GLY A 122 22.09 23.09 68.19
CA GLY A 122 22.61 22.41 69.36
C GLY A 122 23.99 22.92 69.79
N THR A 123 24.91 23.13 68.84
CA THR A 123 26.24 23.70 69.14
C THR A 123 26.13 25.14 69.65
N THR A 124 25.19 25.93 69.11
CA THR A 124 24.94 27.29 69.57
C THR A 124 24.44 27.31 71.01
N LEU A 125 23.52 26.42 71.37
CA LEU A 125 22.97 26.30 72.75
C LEU A 125 24.01 25.74 73.71
N ALA A 126 24.80 24.76 73.32
CA ALA A 126 25.84 24.14 74.15
C ALA A 126 27.03 25.10 74.46
N ALA A 127 27.25 26.12 73.64
CA ALA A 127 28.28 27.14 73.86
C ALA A 127 27.99 28.09 75.02
N GLY A 128 26.90 27.88 75.75
CA GLY A 128 26.58 28.64 77.00
C GLY A 128 26.29 30.12 76.77
N ARG A 129 26.11 30.55 75.54
CA ARG A 129 25.77 31.96 75.21
C ARG A 129 24.31 32.21 75.54
N THR A 130 24.04 33.34 76.18
CA THR A 130 22.68 33.76 76.55
C THR A 130 22.35 35.11 75.92
N GLY A 131 21.05 35.38 75.71
CA GLY A 131 20.55 36.68 75.22
C GLY A 131 20.34 36.79 73.72
N GLN A 132 20.32 38.03 73.23
CA GLN A 132 19.91 38.41 71.86
C GLN A 132 20.79 37.77 70.77
N SER A 133 22.07 37.43 71.10
CA SER A 133 23.00 36.78 70.16
C SER A 133 22.57 35.36 69.78
N ILE A 134 21.95 34.58 70.70
CA ILE A 134 21.43 33.26 70.42
C ILE A 134 20.21 33.31 69.50
N SER A 135 19.31 34.24 69.78
CA SER A 135 18.11 34.45 68.95
C SER A 135 18.48 34.73 67.48
N ASN A 136 19.52 35.58 67.27
CA ASN A 136 20.00 35.89 65.93
C ASN A 136 20.63 34.67 65.23
N LEU A 137 21.45 33.90 65.95
CA LEU A 137 22.09 32.69 65.40
C LEU A 137 21.09 31.57 65.06
N VAL A 138 20.07 31.40 65.89
CA VAL A 138 18.95 30.46 65.60
C VAL A 138 18.15 30.93 64.39
N SER A 139 17.81 32.24 64.34
CA SER A 139 17.12 32.83 63.20
C SER A 139 17.91 32.70 61.88
N ASP A 140 19.25 32.86 61.93
CA ASP A 140 20.08 32.67 60.75
C ASP A 140 20.17 31.19 60.31
N ALA A 141 20.20 30.24 61.24
CA ALA A 141 20.11 28.82 60.93
C ALA A 141 18.77 28.43 60.28
N GLU A 142 17.67 29.06 60.76
CA GLU A 142 16.34 28.86 60.16
C GLU A 142 16.25 29.46 58.78
N ARG A 143 16.77 30.64 58.55
CA ARG A 143 16.81 31.28 57.23
C ARG A 143 17.66 30.50 56.24
N GLU A 144 18.82 29.99 56.66
CA GLU A 144 19.69 29.13 55.82
C GLU A 144 18.94 27.88 55.43
N TYR A 145 18.35 27.17 56.41
CA TYR A 145 17.55 25.97 56.16
C TYR A 145 16.37 26.24 55.22
N GLY A 146 15.61 27.33 55.46
CA GLY A 146 14.48 27.72 54.60
C GLY A 146 14.91 28.01 53.17
N ARG A 147 16.03 28.70 52.94
CA ARG A 147 16.58 28.92 51.59
C ARG A 147 17.03 27.63 50.89
N ASP A 148 17.72 26.76 51.60
CA ASP A 148 18.19 25.50 51.03
C ASP A 148 17.02 24.56 50.71
N LEU A 149 16.00 24.52 51.58
CA LEU A 149 14.77 23.75 51.34
C LEU A 149 13.99 24.31 50.16
N SER A 150 13.91 25.65 50.03
CA SER A 150 13.26 26.29 48.85
C SER A 150 13.99 25.94 47.54
N ARG A 151 15.33 25.98 47.54
CA ARG A 151 16.11 25.58 46.36
C ARG A 151 15.89 24.11 46.00
N LEU A 152 15.82 23.24 47.04
CA LEU A 152 15.53 21.82 46.82
C LEU A 152 14.14 21.62 46.22
N GLY A 153 13.12 22.35 46.72
CA GLY A 153 11.77 22.35 46.14
C GLY A 153 11.72 22.83 44.71
N THR A 154 12.45 23.92 44.40
CA THR A 154 12.57 24.42 43.02
C THR A 154 13.22 23.39 42.08
N ASN A 155 14.31 22.76 42.52
CA ASN A 155 14.97 21.72 41.71
C ASN A 155 14.06 20.52 41.49
N LEU A 156 13.26 20.13 42.48
CA LEU A 156 12.29 19.05 42.33
C LEU A 156 11.15 19.44 41.38
N GLY A 157 10.73 20.71 41.38
CA GLY A 157 9.80 21.27 40.41
C GLY A 157 10.33 21.14 38.97
N TYR A 158 11.57 21.57 38.73
CA TYR A 158 12.19 21.41 37.41
C TYR A 158 12.32 19.94 36.99
N ALA A 159 12.57 19.03 37.92
CA ALA A 159 12.60 17.60 37.59
C ALA A 159 11.21 17.07 37.22
N ALA A 160 10.14 17.58 37.82
CA ALA A 160 8.77 17.25 37.48
C ALA A 160 8.38 17.81 36.09
N ASP A 161 8.71 19.09 35.83
CA ASP A 161 8.49 19.71 34.52
C ASP A 161 9.23 18.98 33.39
N ALA A 162 10.50 18.59 33.65
CA ALA A 162 11.28 17.82 32.71
C ALA A 162 10.66 16.44 32.42
N TYR A 163 10.08 15.81 33.43
CA TYR A 163 9.33 14.55 33.25
C TYR A 163 8.10 14.74 32.35
N GLU A 164 7.33 15.81 32.55
CA GLU A 164 6.15 16.10 31.74
C GLU A 164 6.52 16.32 30.27
N LEU A 165 7.56 17.13 30.01
CA LEU A 165 8.07 17.36 28.65
C LEU A 165 8.55 16.08 27.98
N GLU A 166 9.27 15.22 28.69
CA GLU A 166 9.75 13.96 28.13
C GLU A 166 8.60 12.96 27.92
N ALA A 167 7.58 12.96 28.79
CA ALA A 167 6.37 12.18 28.60
C ALA A 167 5.59 12.61 27.35
N GLU A 168 5.48 13.92 27.11
CA GLU A 168 4.88 14.45 25.88
C GLU A 168 5.68 14.04 24.64
N ARG A 169 7.01 14.14 24.70
CA ARG A 169 7.89 13.70 23.62
C ARG A 169 7.71 12.23 23.30
N ILE A 170 7.69 11.35 24.32
CA ILE A 170 7.45 9.91 24.13
C ILE A 170 6.10 9.67 23.43
N ALA A 171 5.06 10.40 23.79
CA ALA A 171 3.74 10.30 23.16
C ALA A 171 3.77 10.72 21.69
N LEU A 172 4.48 11.81 21.36
CA LEU A 172 4.65 12.30 20.00
C LEU A 172 5.48 11.31 19.16
N ASP A 173 6.56 10.78 19.71
CA ASP A 173 7.41 9.78 19.04
C ASP A 173 6.62 8.50 18.75
N GLN A 174 5.80 8.03 19.69
CA GLN A 174 4.91 6.89 19.47
C GLN A 174 3.89 7.17 18.35
N ARG A 175 3.27 8.37 18.35
CA ARG A 175 2.31 8.75 17.30
C ARG A 175 2.97 8.81 15.92
N SER A 176 4.17 9.40 15.83
CA SER A 176 4.92 9.48 14.58
C SER A 176 5.33 8.10 14.06
N ALA A 177 5.79 7.21 14.96
CA ALA A 177 6.14 5.83 14.63
C ALA A 177 4.91 5.03 14.16
N ASN A 178 3.75 5.24 14.79
CA ASN A 178 2.49 4.61 14.38
C ASN A 178 2.02 5.15 13.02
N ALA A 179 2.14 6.44 12.76
CA ALA A 179 1.83 7.03 11.45
C ALA A 179 2.74 6.50 10.35
N ALA A 180 4.04 6.35 10.63
CA ALA A 180 4.99 5.74 9.71
C ALA A 180 4.69 4.25 9.43
N ALA A 181 4.23 3.50 10.44
CA ALA A 181 3.77 2.13 10.26
C ALA A 181 2.50 2.08 9.40
N ALA A 182 1.53 2.97 9.64
CA ALA A 182 0.29 3.07 8.87
C ALA A 182 0.54 3.40 7.39
N SER A 183 1.50 4.28 7.08
CA SER A 183 1.83 4.66 5.71
C SER A 183 2.43 3.51 4.88
N ARG A 184 2.99 2.49 5.53
CA ARG A 184 3.55 1.29 4.88
C ARG A 184 2.53 0.18 4.69
N ARG A 185 1.33 0.34 5.23
CA ARG A 185 0.28 -0.67 5.14
C ARG A 185 -0.25 -0.77 3.72
N MET A 186 -0.33 -1.97 3.19
CA MET A 186 -0.92 -2.20 1.88
C MET A 186 -2.43 -2.01 1.92
N PHE A 187 -2.99 -1.51 0.81
CA PHE A 187 -4.44 -1.46 0.62
C PHE A 187 -4.97 -2.85 0.24
N GLN A 188 -6.22 -3.09 0.58
CA GLN A 188 -6.89 -4.33 0.21
C GLN A 188 -6.95 -4.47 -1.31
N PRO A 189 -6.45 -5.58 -1.88
CA PRO A 189 -6.48 -5.80 -3.31
C PRO A 189 -7.90 -5.99 -3.81
N VAL A 190 -8.16 -5.48 -5.02
CA VAL A 190 -9.42 -5.66 -5.71
C VAL A 190 -9.26 -6.78 -6.73
N ARG A 191 -10.19 -7.73 -6.74
CA ARG A 191 -10.19 -8.83 -7.71
C ARG A 191 -10.42 -8.29 -9.11
N SER A 192 -9.53 -8.57 -10.05
CA SER A 192 -9.73 -8.25 -11.45
C SER A 192 -10.78 -9.16 -12.08
N ILE A 193 -11.67 -8.56 -12.88
CA ILE A 193 -12.72 -9.30 -13.59
C ILE A 193 -12.23 -9.59 -14.99
N VAL A 194 -12.08 -10.87 -15.32
CA VAL A 194 -11.76 -11.30 -16.68
C VAL A 194 -13.06 -11.34 -17.49
N ALA A 195 -13.14 -10.54 -18.54
CA ALA A 195 -14.29 -10.55 -19.43
C ALA A 195 -14.40 -11.88 -20.18
N ARG A 196 -15.61 -12.45 -20.22
CA ARG A 196 -15.88 -13.64 -21.01
C ARG A 196 -15.83 -13.29 -22.51
N PRO A 197 -15.11 -14.06 -23.35
CA PRO A 197 -15.12 -13.82 -24.79
C PRO A 197 -16.52 -14.02 -25.37
N MET A 198 -16.84 -13.25 -26.37
CA MET A 198 -18.09 -13.44 -27.12
C MET A 198 -17.98 -14.67 -28.01
N ASP A 199 -19.04 -15.48 -28.07
CA ASP A 199 -19.08 -16.61 -28.97
C ASP A 199 -19.07 -16.13 -30.43
N PRO A 200 -18.27 -16.76 -31.32
CA PRO A 200 -18.24 -16.41 -32.72
C PRO A 200 -19.62 -16.69 -33.39
N LEU A 201 -19.96 -15.85 -34.32
CA LEU A 201 -21.25 -15.96 -35.04
C LEU A 201 -21.39 -17.32 -35.72
N ASN A 202 -22.63 -17.83 -35.77
CA ASN A 202 -22.92 -19.07 -36.48
C ASN A 202 -22.64 -18.88 -37.97
N PRO A 203 -21.93 -19.83 -38.63
CA PRO A 203 -21.76 -19.79 -40.08
C PRO A 203 -23.12 -19.86 -40.75
N VAL A 204 -23.33 -19.00 -41.74
CA VAL A 204 -24.55 -19.01 -42.51
C VAL A 204 -24.54 -20.22 -43.44
N ARG A 205 -25.62 -21.01 -43.38
CA ARG A 205 -25.75 -22.15 -44.26
C ARG A 205 -25.90 -21.66 -45.72
N PRO A 206 -25.03 -22.05 -46.65
CA PRO A 206 -25.16 -21.61 -48.04
C PRO A 206 -26.51 -22.08 -48.60
N MET A 207 -27.32 -21.15 -49.07
CA MET A 207 -28.51 -21.52 -49.85
C MET A 207 -28.02 -22.15 -51.15
N GLY A 208 -28.66 -23.25 -51.53
CA GLY A 208 -28.31 -23.96 -52.78
C GLY A 208 -28.30 -23.01 -53.98
N PRO A 209 -27.64 -23.39 -55.05
CA PRO A 209 -27.28 -22.49 -56.14
C PRO A 209 -28.50 -21.88 -56.81
N SER A 210 -28.85 -20.63 -56.46
CA SER A 210 -29.64 -19.73 -57.28
C SER A 210 -28.68 -18.68 -57.84
N ALA A 211 -28.78 -18.34 -59.09
CA ALA A 211 -27.89 -17.41 -59.77
C ALA A 211 -27.78 -16.04 -59.09
N THR A 212 -28.74 -15.66 -58.25
CA THR A 212 -28.74 -14.44 -57.45
C THR A 212 -28.03 -14.57 -56.10
N SER A 213 -27.85 -15.78 -55.54
CA SER A 213 -27.19 -15.97 -54.24
C SER A 213 -25.67 -16.03 -54.37
N LEU A 214 -25.13 -16.29 -55.56
CA LEU A 214 -23.71 -16.36 -55.80
C LEU A 214 -23.03 -14.99 -55.70
N VAL A 215 -23.71 -13.91 -56.07
CA VAL A 215 -23.19 -12.54 -56.01
C VAL A 215 -23.27 -11.97 -54.59
N LEU A 216 -24.28 -12.33 -53.79
CA LEU A 216 -24.43 -11.87 -52.39
C LEU A 216 -23.51 -12.61 -51.38
N GLY A 217 -23.23 -13.92 -51.66
CA GLY A 217 -22.34 -14.74 -50.80
C GLY A 217 -20.87 -14.29 -50.81
N LEU A 218 -20.41 -13.78 -51.96
CA LEU A 218 -19.03 -13.28 -52.12
C LEU A 218 -18.84 -11.91 -51.42
N GLY A 219 -19.90 -11.09 -51.30
CA GLY A 219 -19.81 -9.81 -50.62
C GLY A 219 -19.74 -9.91 -49.09
N GLN A 220 -20.42 -10.90 -48.49
CA GLN A 220 -20.45 -11.05 -47.01
C GLN A 220 -19.20 -11.67 -46.43
N SER A 221 -18.51 -12.56 -47.20
CA SER A 221 -17.24 -13.16 -46.74
C SER A 221 -16.10 -12.13 -46.71
N ALA A 222 -16.14 -11.11 -47.57
CA ALA A 222 -15.16 -10.02 -47.56
C ALA A 222 -15.34 -9.08 -46.36
N ILE A 223 -16.56 -8.90 -45.87
CA ILE A 223 -16.89 -8.01 -44.75
C ILE A 223 -16.55 -8.70 -43.40
N ALA A 224 -16.78 -10.01 -43.27
CA ALA A 224 -16.48 -10.75 -42.05
C ALA A 224 -14.96 -10.93 -41.81
N GLY A 225 -14.15 -11.04 -42.89
CA GLY A 225 -12.68 -11.07 -42.80
C GLY A 225 -12.06 -9.72 -42.38
N GLY A 226 -12.69 -8.61 -42.80
CA GLY A 226 -12.19 -7.27 -42.47
C GLY A 226 -12.45 -6.83 -41.02
N SER A 227 -13.53 -7.28 -40.39
CA SER A 227 -13.87 -6.91 -39.01
C SER A 227 -13.02 -7.61 -37.96
N ALA A 228 -12.55 -8.85 -38.24
CA ALA A 228 -11.63 -9.57 -37.36
C ALA A 228 -10.23 -8.93 -37.33
N TYR A 229 -9.82 -8.28 -38.43
CA TYR A 229 -8.51 -7.61 -38.51
C TYR A 229 -8.47 -6.26 -37.77
N LEU A 230 -9.62 -5.59 -37.64
CA LEU A 230 -9.70 -4.27 -36.96
C LEU A 230 -9.80 -4.37 -35.44
N SER A 231 -10.21 -5.52 -34.89
CA SER A 231 -10.34 -5.70 -33.43
C SER A 231 -9.05 -6.06 -32.72
N THR A 232 -7.98 -6.45 -33.47
CA THR A 232 -6.69 -6.83 -32.88
C THR A 232 -5.66 -5.71 -32.85
N LYS A 233 -5.96 -4.55 -33.45
CA LYS A 233 -5.04 -3.41 -33.47
C LYS A 233 -5.43 -2.41 -32.39
N ALA A 234 -4.99 -2.64 -31.15
CA ALA A 234 -4.96 -1.57 -30.15
C ALA A 234 -4.12 -0.40 -30.70
N PRO A 235 -4.58 0.84 -30.60
CA PRO A 235 -3.79 1.99 -31.03
C PRO A 235 -2.52 2.06 -30.15
N ALA A 236 -1.36 1.92 -30.79
CA ALA A 236 -0.11 2.29 -30.17
C ALA A 236 -0.21 3.78 -29.78
N ALA A 237 0.01 4.08 -28.50
CA ALA A 237 0.10 5.43 -27.99
C ALA A 237 1.18 6.18 -28.81
N GLY A 238 0.73 7.15 -29.58
CA GLY A 238 1.60 8.03 -30.34
C GLY A 238 2.40 8.89 -29.37
N ASP A 239 3.71 8.71 -29.41
CA ASP A 239 4.70 9.56 -28.80
C ASP A 239 4.69 10.91 -29.54
N THR A 240 3.97 11.89 -28.98
CA THR A 240 4.09 13.29 -29.42
C THR A 240 5.07 14.00 -28.46
N SER A 241 6.37 13.83 -28.74
CA SER A 241 7.39 14.75 -28.26
C SER A 241 7.27 16.06 -29.02
N GLY A 242 6.52 16.99 -28.47
CA GLY A 242 6.49 18.39 -28.88
C GLY A 242 7.17 19.21 -27.78
N GLY A 243 8.42 19.57 -28.00
CA GLY A 243 9.14 20.48 -27.12
C GLY A 243 8.49 21.86 -27.15
N ASP A 244 8.29 22.40 -25.96
CA ASP A 244 8.28 23.86 -25.80
C ASP A 244 9.07 24.20 -24.54
N GLN A 245 10.22 24.84 -24.81
CA GLN A 245 11.09 25.48 -23.83
C GLN A 245 10.51 26.86 -23.50
N THR A 246 9.88 26.98 -22.35
CA THR A 246 9.74 28.31 -21.75
C THR A 246 10.62 28.42 -20.52
N LYS A 247 11.76 29.07 -20.72
CA LYS A 247 12.59 29.69 -19.69
C LYS A 247 11.73 30.57 -18.81
N THR A 248 11.61 30.29 -17.54
CA THR A 248 11.28 31.28 -16.51
C THR A 248 12.46 31.43 -15.55
N LYS A 249 12.99 32.61 -15.59
CA LYS A 249 14.05 33.23 -14.80
C LYS A 249 13.66 33.31 -13.33
N PRO A 250 14.52 33.00 -12.34
CA PRO A 250 14.25 33.28 -10.94
C PRO A 250 14.51 34.77 -10.68
N ALA A 251 13.52 35.45 -10.10
CA ALA A 251 13.71 36.72 -9.42
C ALA A 251 14.06 36.40 -7.96
N GLY A 252 15.20 36.89 -7.53
CA GLY A 252 15.57 36.98 -6.14
C GLY A 252 14.83 38.15 -5.45
N ASP A 253 14.60 37.95 -4.21
CA ASP A 253 14.92 38.77 -3.02
C ASP A 253 14.59 37.96 -1.77
#